data_d7908d6cec8674007c6f3423e0803a90
#
_entry.id   d7908d6cec8674007c6f3423e0803a90
#
_cell.length_a   1.000
_cell.length_b   1.000
_cell.length_c   1.000
_cell.angle_alpha   90.00
_cell.angle_beta   90.00
_cell.angle_gamma   90.00
#
_symmetry.space_group_name_H-M   'P 1'
#
loop_
_entity.id
_entity.type
_entity.pdbx_description
1 polymer ?
#
loop_
_entity_poly.entity_id
_entity_poly.type
_entity_poly.pdbx_seq_one_letter_code
_entity_poly.pdbx_strand_id
1 'polypeptide(L)'
;MDKTNAAKRATSLAELREITKPLFSAEGYEKGLALKLRPTDVVITPFGKSGTTWTQQIVHTLRTRGDMDFDDISRVVPWIETSISLGLDLDAEQR
;
A
#
# COMPACT_ATOMS: atom_id res chain seq x y z
N MET A 1 -0.77 1.89 21.87
CA MET A 1 -0.78 0.65 21.06
C MET A 1 -0.07 -0.45 21.81
N ASP A 2 -0.64 -1.59 21.85
CA ASP A 2 -0.04 -2.75 22.50
C ASP A 2 1.00 -3.39 21.57
N LYS A 3 2.27 -3.21 21.89
CA LYS A 3 3.37 -3.77 21.09
C LYS A 3 3.39 -5.29 21.13
N THR A 4 2.90 -5.90 22.21
CA THR A 4 2.84 -7.35 22.33
C THR A 4 1.93 -7.94 21.25
N ASN A 5 0.76 -7.34 21.04
CA ASN A 5 -0.16 -7.79 19.98
C ASN A 5 0.43 -7.59 18.60
N ALA A 6 1.12 -6.47 18.36
CA ALA A 6 1.74 -6.19 17.06
C ALA A 6 2.86 -7.20 16.74
N ALA A 7 3.54 -7.72 17.77
CA ALA A 7 4.63 -8.69 17.60
C ALA A 7 4.16 -10.15 17.60
N LYS A 8 2.89 -10.41 17.88
CA LYS A 8 2.37 -11.76 17.98
C LYS A 8 2.29 -12.42 16.61
N ARG A 9 2.85 -13.62 16.53
CA ARG A 9 2.78 -14.44 15.33
C ARG A 9 1.51 -15.26 15.29
N ALA A 10 0.95 -15.42 14.10
CA ALA A 10 -0.15 -16.35 13.87
C ALA A 10 0.34 -17.78 14.01
N THR A 11 -0.45 -18.64 14.66
CA THR A 11 -0.15 -20.04 14.84
C THR A 11 -1.06 -20.96 14.02
N SER A 12 -2.02 -20.37 13.30
CA SER A 12 -2.93 -21.10 12.41
C SER A 12 -3.27 -20.25 11.20
N LEU A 13 -3.78 -20.88 10.15
CA LEU A 13 -4.24 -20.16 8.96
C LEU A 13 -5.43 -19.26 9.28
N ALA A 14 -6.35 -19.70 10.12
CA ALA A 14 -7.49 -18.89 10.54
C ALA A 14 -7.05 -17.63 11.27
N GLU A 15 -6.09 -17.75 12.18
CA GLU A 15 -5.54 -16.62 12.90
C GLU A 15 -4.81 -15.65 11.98
N LEU A 16 -4.05 -16.17 11.02
CA LEU A 16 -3.37 -15.35 10.02
C LEU A 16 -4.37 -14.55 9.19
N ARG A 17 -5.47 -15.17 8.77
CA ARG A 17 -6.51 -14.49 8.01
C ARG A 17 -7.15 -13.35 8.79
N GLU A 18 -7.38 -13.54 10.10
CA GLU A 18 -7.91 -12.47 10.95
C GLU A 18 -6.94 -11.31 11.10
N ILE A 19 -5.65 -11.58 11.20
CA ILE A 19 -4.62 -10.55 11.31
C ILE A 19 -4.50 -9.74 10.02
N THR A 20 -4.58 -10.40 8.85
CA THR A 20 -4.39 -9.74 7.55
C THR A 20 -5.68 -9.17 6.96
N LYS A 21 -6.82 -9.57 7.46
CA LYS A 21 -8.13 -9.13 6.96
C LYS A 21 -8.29 -7.62 6.83
N PRO A 22 -7.87 -6.79 7.82
CA PRO A 22 -8.01 -5.33 7.69
C PRO A 22 -7.19 -4.72 6.55
N LEU A 23 -6.10 -5.37 6.12
CA LEU A 23 -5.25 -4.85 5.05
C LEU A 23 -5.93 -4.91 3.68
N PHE A 24 -6.69 -5.99 3.44
CA PHE A 24 -7.35 -6.24 2.16
C PHE A 24 -8.86 -6.31 2.38
N SER A 25 -9.44 -5.22 2.85
CA SER A 25 -10.87 -5.15 3.12
C SER A 25 -11.68 -5.04 1.84
N ALA A 26 -12.93 -5.49 1.88
CA ALA A 26 -13.86 -5.32 0.76
C ALA A 26 -14.07 -3.84 0.43
N GLU A 27 -14.14 -2.99 1.46
CA GLU A 27 -14.26 -1.55 1.29
C GLU A 27 -13.07 -0.96 0.54
N GLY A 28 -11.86 -1.36 0.90
CA GLY A 28 -10.64 -0.91 0.22
C GLY A 28 -10.62 -1.34 -1.24
N TYR A 29 -11.05 -2.56 -1.52
CA TYR A 29 -11.13 -3.07 -2.88
C TYR A 29 -12.16 -2.29 -3.72
N GLU A 30 -13.34 -2.04 -3.17
CA GLU A 30 -14.39 -1.28 -3.87
C GLU A 30 -13.96 0.16 -4.14
N LYS A 31 -13.34 0.83 -3.18
CA LYS A 31 -12.83 2.19 -3.37
C LYS A 31 -11.70 2.22 -4.39
N GLY A 32 -10.85 1.19 -4.40
CA GLY A 32 -9.80 1.06 -5.41
C GLY A 32 -10.37 0.97 -6.82
N LEU A 33 -11.41 0.17 -7.01
CA LEU A 33 -12.08 0.04 -8.31
C LEU A 33 -12.77 1.33 -8.75
N ALA A 34 -13.24 2.13 -7.81
CA ALA A 34 -13.91 3.40 -8.09
C ALA A 34 -12.94 4.57 -8.30
N LEU A 35 -11.67 4.37 -8.07
CA LEU A 35 -10.67 5.42 -8.20
C LEU A 35 -10.59 5.92 -9.65
N LYS A 36 -10.67 7.23 -9.83
CA LYS A 36 -10.46 7.86 -11.13
C LYS A 36 -9.01 8.25 -11.28
N LEU A 37 -8.35 7.68 -12.27
CA LEU A 37 -6.95 8.00 -12.55
C LEU A 37 -6.84 9.38 -13.21
N ARG A 38 -5.82 10.12 -12.81
CA ARG A 38 -5.48 11.40 -13.44
C ARG A 38 -4.60 11.15 -14.65
N PRO A 39 -4.56 12.06 -15.64
CA PRO A 39 -3.75 11.84 -16.85
C PRO A 39 -2.25 11.65 -16.58
N THR A 40 -1.76 12.15 -15.46
CA THR A 40 -0.36 12.05 -15.08
C THR A 40 -0.05 10.86 -14.16
N ASP A 41 -1.06 10.07 -13.80
CA ASP A 41 -0.85 8.94 -12.93
C ASP A 41 -0.12 7.80 -13.65
N VAL A 42 0.77 7.14 -12.92
CA VAL A 42 1.46 5.94 -13.36
C VAL A 42 0.99 4.79 -12.46
N VAL A 43 0.49 3.73 -13.08
CA VAL A 43 -0.02 2.57 -12.34
C VAL A 43 0.98 1.43 -12.45
N ILE A 44 1.38 0.89 -11.30
CA ILE A 44 2.30 -0.24 -11.20
C ILE A 44 1.46 -1.50 -10.97
N THR A 45 1.54 -2.46 -11.89
CA THR A 45 0.68 -3.65 -11.87
C THR A 45 1.46 -4.96 -11.93
N PRO A 46 2.37 -5.23 -11.00
CA PRO A 46 3.11 -6.49 -10.97
C PRO A 46 2.27 -7.62 -10.37
N PHE A 47 2.71 -8.85 -10.57
CA PHE A 47 2.22 -9.96 -9.77
C PHE A 47 2.77 -9.85 -8.35
N GLY A 48 2.04 -10.38 -7.38
CA GLY A 48 2.51 -10.42 -5.99
C GLY A 48 3.88 -11.11 -5.89
N LYS A 49 4.75 -10.54 -5.06
CA LYS A 49 6.10 -11.06 -4.82
C LYS A 49 7.03 -11.06 -6.05
N SER A 50 6.78 -10.20 -7.01
CA SER A 50 7.60 -10.09 -8.23
C SER A 50 8.35 -8.76 -8.32
N GLY A 51 8.76 -8.19 -7.18
CA GLY A 51 9.52 -6.95 -7.16
C GLY A 51 8.66 -5.70 -7.08
N THR A 52 7.48 -5.78 -6.49
CA THR A 52 6.56 -4.64 -6.34
C THR A 52 7.22 -3.49 -5.59
N THR A 53 7.79 -3.75 -4.43
CA THR A 53 8.46 -2.73 -3.62
C THR A 53 9.64 -2.11 -4.36
N TRP A 54 10.40 -2.92 -5.06
CA TRP A 54 11.51 -2.44 -5.87
C TRP A 54 11.03 -1.51 -6.97
N THR A 55 9.97 -1.90 -7.68
CA THR A 55 9.39 -1.07 -8.74
C THR A 55 8.84 0.24 -8.20
N GLN A 56 8.16 0.21 -7.05
CA GLN A 56 7.70 1.42 -6.36
C GLN A 56 8.87 2.36 -6.08
N GLN A 57 9.97 1.82 -5.58
CA GLN A 57 11.16 2.60 -5.27
C GLN A 57 11.78 3.23 -6.52
N ILE A 58 11.87 2.47 -7.61
CA ILE A 58 12.41 2.96 -8.88
C ILE A 58 11.55 4.10 -9.41
N VAL A 59 10.24 3.92 -9.49
CA VAL A 59 9.31 4.93 -10.01
C VAL A 59 9.35 6.19 -9.16
N HIS A 60 9.32 6.06 -7.84
CA HIS A 60 9.39 7.21 -6.95
C HIS A 60 10.70 7.97 -7.10
N THR A 61 11.82 7.25 -7.16
CA THR A 61 13.15 7.85 -7.31
C THR A 61 13.26 8.62 -8.61
N LEU A 62 12.77 8.06 -9.72
CA LEU A 62 12.79 8.73 -11.01
C LEU A 62 11.89 9.96 -11.03
N ARG A 63 10.70 9.85 -10.46
CA ARG A 63 9.73 10.95 -10.45
C ARG A 63 10.20 12.12 -9.59
N THR A 64 10.84 11.86 -8.47
CA THR A 64 11.23 12.87 -7.49
C THR A 64 12.70 13.25 -7.54
N ARG A 65 13.47 12.63 -8.42
CA ARG A 65 14.93 12.83 -8.53
C ARG A 65 15.67 12.47 -7.25
N GLY A 66 15.23 11.38 -6.61
CA GLY A 66 15.96 10.81 -5.49
C GLY A 66 15.45 11.18 -4.12
N ASP A 67 14.18 11.57 -3.98
CA ASP A 67 13.59 11.80 -2.67
C ASP A 67 13.62 10.51 -1.83
N MET A 68 14.21 10.61 -0.66
CA MET A 68 14.28 9.52 0.32
C MET A 68 13.60 9.88 1.64
N ASP A 69 12.86 10.98 1.69
CA ASP A 69 12.21 11.47 2.89
C ASP A 69 10.85 10.81 3.09
N PHE A 70 10.88 9.54 3.43
CA PHE A 70 9.69 8.75 3.78
C PHE A 70 10.10 7.59 4.68
N ASP A 71 9.19 7.14 5.52
CA ASP A 71 9.41 6.01 6.41
C ASP A 71 9.09 4.67 5.74
N ASP A 72 8.15 4.67 4.80
CA ASP A 72 7.75 3.47 4.06
C ASP A 72 7.33 3.87 2.66
N ILE A 73 7.86 3.16 1.66
CA ILE A 73 7.54 3.46 0.26
C ILE A 73 6.03 3.41 -0.03
N SER A 74 5.28 2.58 0.69
CA SER A 74 3.84 2.47 0.50
C SER A 74 3.06 3.70 0.95
N ARG A 75 3.68 4.62 1.67
CA ARG A 75 3.05 5.90 2.01
C ARG A 75 3.11 6.92 0.89
N VAL A 76 4.12 6.84 0.04
CA VAL A 76 4.30 7.77 -1.08
C VAL A 76 3.91 7.14 -2.42
N VAL A 77 3.96 5.82 -2.52
CA VAL A 77 3.47 5.05 -3.67
C VAL A 77 2.52 3.98 -3.12
N PRO A 78 1.28 4.34 -2.81
CA PRO A 78 0.39 3.44 -2.09
C PRO A 78 -0.16 2.31 -2.96
N TRP A 79 -0.46 1.21 -2.31
CA TRP A 79 -1.30 0.18 -2.89
C TRP A 79 -2.75 0.64 -2.82
N ILE A 80 -3.43 0.62 -3.94
CA ILE A 80 -4.81 1.12 -4.04
C ILE A 80 -5.72 0.37 -3.06
N GLU A 81 -5.59 -0.96 -3.01
CA GLU A 81 -6.47 -1.82 -2.21
C GLU A 81 -6.26 -1.68 -0.71
N THR A 82 -5.10 -1.22 -0.27
CA THR A 82 -4.79 -1.09 1.16
C THR A 82 -4.82 0.35 1.65
N SER A 83 -5.15 1.30 0.80
CA SER A 83 -5.11 2.72 1.14
C SER A 83 -5.99 3.07 2.34
N ILE A 84 -7.16 2.47 2.45
CA ILE A 84 -8.08 2.74 3.54
C ILE A 84 -7.50 2.28 4.88
N SER A 85 -7.00 1.06 4.94
CA SER A 85 -6.45 0.51 6.19
C SER A 85 -5.19 1.25 6.65
N LEU A 86 -4.48 1.87 5.73
CA LEU A 86 -3.30 2.69 6.04
C LEU A 86 -3.64 4.17 6.24
N GLY A 87 -4.90 4.56 6.07
CA GLY A 87 -5.32 5.95 6.23
C GLY A 87 -4.78 6.88 5.16
N LEU A 88 -4.57 6.39 3.96
CA LEU A 88 -4.02 7.18 2.86
C LEU A 88 -5.12 7.77 1.99
N ASP A 89 -4.91 9.01 1.55
CA ASP A 89 -5.82 9.70 0.64
C ASP A 89 -5.29 9.59 -0.79
N LEU A 90 -5.95 8.78 -1.61
CA LEU A 90 -5.55 8.57 -2.99
C LEU A 90 -5.83 9.77 -3.89
N ASP A 91 -6.68 10.69 -3.44
CA ASP A 91 -6.99 11.92 -4.19
C ASP A 91 -6.03 13.06 -3.87
N ALA A 92 -5.18 12.89 -2.87
CA ALA A 92 -4.20 13.90 -2.49
C ALA A 92 -3.15 14.11 -3.58
N GLU A 93 -2.57 15.29 -3.61
CA GLU A 93 -1.47 15.58 -4.50
C GLU A 93 -0.25 14.74 -4.11
N GLN A 94 0.38 14.12 -5.09
CA GLN A 94 1.56 13.29 -4.85
C GLN A 94 2.83 14.12 -4.82
N ARG A 95 3.74 13.66 -3.97
CA ARG A 95 5.04 14.30 -3.81
C ARG A 95 5.90 14.16 -5.05
#